data_9af6f84cf02f458f3fadcbea6c0e76f5
#
_entry.id   9af6f84cf02f458f3fadcbea6c0e76f5
#
_cell.length_a   1.000
_cell.length_b   1.000
_cell.length_c   1.000
_cell.angle_alpha   90.00
_cell.angle_beta   90.00
_cell.angle_gamma   90.00
#
_symmetry.space_group_name_H-M   'P 1'
#
loop_
_entity.id
_entity.type
_entity.pdbx_description
1 polymer ?
#
loop_
_entity_poly.entity_id
_entity_poly.type
_entity_poly.pdbx_seq_one_letter_code
_entity_poly.pdbx_strand_id
1 'polypeptide(L)'
;MGTFKSDYYIFNNDIDALIKNKEKNVILKVINDKHIEEIINNIDILDKKNGLIIWNAIYVKEIIKEGISKKYLHPIYNDFYNIIQNTDKLKDLQKLEINMAICYLDFLIKDVQVTENFILNKILQVIHVSIENHIHAKDIAKAVNISEGYAFNLFK
;
A
#
# COMPACT_ATOMS: atom_id res chain seq x y z
N MET A 1 -20.14 22.81 -14.31
CA MET A 1 -19.17 21.71 -14.23
C MET A 1 -17.98 22.22 -13.43
N GLY A 2 -17.77 21.69 -12.21
CA GLY A 2 -16.61 22.06 -11.41
C GLY A 2 -15.33 21.55 -12.05
N THR A 3 -14.28 22.35 -12.02
CA THR A 3 -12.93 21.90 -12.42
C THR A 3 -12.36 21.04 -11.29
N PHE A 4 -11.80 19.88 -11.64
CA PHE A 4 -11.09 19.00 -10.70
C PHE A 4 -10.01 19.79 -9.94
N LYS A 5 -9.99 19.64 -8.62
CA LYS A 5 -8.92 20.16 -7.77
C LYS A 5 -8.09 19.00 -7.26
N SER A 6 -6.85 18.93 -7.70
CA SER A 6 -5.91 17.93 -7.23
C SER A 6 -5.54 18.14 -5.76
N ASP A 7 -5.28 17.04 -5.06
CA ASP A 7 -4.68 17.08 -3.74
C ASP A 7 -3.26 17.66 -3.84
N TYR A 8 -3.04 18.82 -3.22
CA TYR A 8 -1.76 19.51 -3.26
C TYR A 8 -0.60 18.69 -2.68
N TYR A 9 -0.89 17.85 -1.70
CA TYR A 9 0.13 17.00 -1.06
C TYR A 9 0.75 15.97 -2.00
N ILE A 10 0.08 15.61 -3.11
CA ILE A 10 0.62 14.71 -4.15
C ILE A 10 1.92 15.27 -4.76
N PHE A 11 2.06 16.59 -4.81
CA PHE A 11 3.23 17.27 -5.40
C PHE A 11 4.27 17.69 -4.37
N ASN A 12 4.09 17.28 -3.11
CA ASN A 12 5.03 17.62 -2.04
C ASN A 12 6.16 16.58 -1.96
N ASN A 13 7.36 16.98 -2.34
CA ASN A 13 8.55 16.13 -2.30
C ASN A 13 8.90 15.65 -0.88
N ASP A 14 8.51 16.37 0.16
CA ASP A 14 8.76 15.96 1.54
C ASP A 14 8.00 14.70 1.90
N ILE A 15 6.79 14.51 1.34
CA ILE A 15 6.00 13.29 1.56
C ILE A 15 6.66 12.08 0.92
N ASP A 16 7.20 12.22 -0.29
CA ASP A 16 7.96 11.16 -0.93
C ASP A 16 9.16 10.73 -0.07
N ALA A 17 9.87 11.70 0.52
CA ALA A 17 10.97 11.43 1.44
C ALA A 17 10.50 10.70 2.71
N LEU A 18 9.37 11.10 3.29
CA LEU A 18 8.79 10.44 4.46
C LEU A 18 8.37 8.99 4.17
N ILE A 19 7.81 8.72 3.00
CA ILE A 19 7.46 7.36 2.57
C ILE A 19 8.72 6.51 2.42
N LYS A 20 9.75 7.02 1.74
CA LYS A 20 11.04 6.33 1.58
C LYS A 20 11.71 6.03 2.92
N ASN A 21 11.66 6.98 3.85
CA ASN A 21 12.24 6.83 5.18
C ASN A 21 11.35 6.04 6.15
N LYS A 22 10.17 5.59 5.68
CA LYS A 22 9.23 4.77 6.47
C LYS A 22 8.72 5.47 7.74
N GLU A 23 8.59 6.79 7.69
CA GLU A 23 8.19 7.62 8.83
C GLU A 23 6.66 7.65 9.02
N LYS A 24 6.09 6.49 9.33
CA LYS A 24 4.65 6.26 9.46
C LYS A 24 3.94 7.29 10.34
N ASN A 25 4.46 7.58 11.52
CA ASN A 25 3.79 8.49 12.47
C ASN A 25 3.74 9.92 11.94
N VAL A 26 4.79 10.37 11.24
CA VAL A 26 4.84 11.70 10.62
C VAL A 26 3.84 11.77 9.47
N ILE A 27 3.77 10.74 8.64
CA ILE A 27 2.82 10.67 7.53
C ILE A 27 1.38 10.71 8.03
N LEU A 28 1.04 9.94 9.07
CA LEU A 28 -0.30 9.96 9.66
C LEU A 28 -0.67 11.32 10.25
N LYS A 29 0.30 12.03 10.84
CA LYS A 29 0.08 13.40 11.30
C LYS A 29 -0.23 14.34 10.14
N VAL A 30 0.55 14.28 9.06
CA VAL A 30 0.31 15.08 7.84
C VAL A 30 -1.08 14.80 7.25
N ILE A 31 -1.50 13.54 7.20
CA ILE A 31 -2.84 13.16 6.73
C ILE A 31 -3.93 13.77 7.63
N ASN A 32 -3.77 13.72 8.95
CA ASN A 32 -4.72 14.31 9.87
C ASN A 32 -4.83 15.83 9.71
N ASP A 33 -3.70 16.52 9.58
CA ASP A 33 -3.69 17.97 9.33
C ASP A 33 -4.40 18.30 8.01
N LYS A 34 -4.14 17.53 6.95
CA LYS A 34 -4.85 17.63 5.67
C LYS A 34 -6.35 17.43 5.83
N HIS A 35 -6.80 16.46 6.62
CA HIS A 35 -8.23 16.22 6.85
C HIS A 35 -8.94 17.43 7.48
N ILE A 36 -8.27 18.17 8.35
CA ILE A 36 -8.80 19.41 8.92
C ILE A 36 -8.97 20.48 7.83
N GLU A 37 -7.96 20.63 6.97
CA GLU A 37 -8.03 21.56 5.82
C GLU A 37 -9.15 21.20 4.85
N GLU A 38 -9.36 19.91 4.57
CA GLU A 38 -10.43 19.42 3.71
C GLU A 38 -11.81 19.79 4.23
N ILE A 39 -12.03 19.69 5.54
CA ILE A 39 -13.29 20.09 6.19
C ILE A 39 -13.48 21.59 6.11
N ILE A 40 -12.47 22.39 6.43
CA ILE A 40 -12.53 23.86 6.38
C ILE A 40 -12.84 24.35 4.97
N ASN A 41 -12.23 23.74 3.96
CA ASN A 41 -12.35 24.14 2.56
C ASN A 41 -13.54 23.49 1.84
N ASN A 42 -14.36 22.69 2.53
CA ASN A 42 -15.49 21.95 1.96
C ASN A 42 -15.11 21.21 0.67
N ILE A 43 -14.09 20.35 0.74
CA ILE A 43 -13.61 19.61 -0.43
C ILE A 43 -14.75 18.81 -1.08
N ASP A 44 -14.76 18.79 -2.40
CA ASP A 44 -15.72 17.99 -3.17
C ASP A 44 -15.41 16.48 -3.00
N ILE A 45 -16.45 15.66 -2.85
CA ILE A 45 -16.32 14.21 -2.66
C ILE A 45 -15.63 13.54 -3.85
N LEU A 46 -15.91 13.99 -5.07
CA LEU A 46 -15.29 13.45 -6.27
C LEU A 46 -13.79 13.79 -6.31
N ASP A 47 -13.43 15.01 -5.94
CA ASP A 47 -12.02 15.42 -5.84
C ASP A 47 -11.29 14.59 -4.79
N LYS A 48 -11.92 14.34 -3.63
CA LYS A 48 -11.36 13.44 -2.60
C LYS A 48 -11.16 12.02 -3.10
N LYS A 49 -12.16 11.43 -3.77
CA LYS A 49 -12.05 10.09 -4.37
C LYS A 49 -10.89 10.00 -5.37
N ASN A 50 -10.80 10.97 -6.28
CA ASN A 50 -9.74 11.02 -7.27
C ASN A 50 -8.35 11.16 -6.62
N GLY A 51 -8.22 11.99 -5.59
CA GLY A 51 -6.99 12.11 -4.79
C GLY A 51 -6.58 10.78 -4.15
N LEU A 52 -7.53 10.06 -3.55
CA LEU A 52 -7.27 8.75 -2.94
C LEU A 52 -6.84 7.67 -3.96
N ILE A 53 -7.42 7.69 -5.16
CA ILE A 53 -7.00 6.79 -6.26
C ILE A 53 -5.54 7.06 -6.64
N ILE A 54 -5.15 8.33 -6.73
CA ILE A 54 -3.77 8.71 -7.03
C ILE A 54 -2.82 8.26 -5.89
N TRP A 55 -3.18 8.49 -4.62
CA TRP A 55 -2.41 8.04 -3.47
C TRP A 55 -2.26 6.52 -3.42
N ASN A 56 -3.32 5.78 -3.73
CA ASN A 56 -3.28 4.33 -3.84
C ASN A 56 -2.19 3.87 -4.82
N ALA A 57 -2.10 4.52 -5.98
CA ALA A 57 -1.06 4.23 -6.98
C ALA A 57 0.35 4.63 -6.51
N ILE A 58 0.49 5.78 -5.83
CA ILE A 58 1.79 6.26 -5.31
C ILE A 58 2.34 5.27 -4.29
N TYR A 59 1.56 4.84 -3.29
CA TYR A 59 2.01 3.87 -2.29
C TYR A 59 2.44 2.55 -2.94
N VAL A 60 1.63 1.99 -3.83
CA VAL A 60 1.95 0.74 -4.52
C VAL A 60 3.25 0.87 -5.31
N LYS A 61 3.46 2.00 -5.98
CA LYS A 61 4.65 2.25 -6.76
C LYS A 61 5.92 2.31 -5.90
N GLU A 62 5.85 2.96 -4.73
CA GLU A 62 6.97 3.00 -3.78
C GLU A 62 7.29 1.60 -3.23
N ILE A 63 6.26 0.81 -2.88
CA ILE A 63 6.45 -0.55 -2.39
C ILE A 63 7.08 -1.46 -3.46
N ILE A 64 6.70 -1.31 -4.72
CA ILE A 64 7.31 -2.06 -5.84
C ILE A 64 8.80 -1.71 -5.99
N LYS A 65 9.18 -0.46 -5.79
CA LYS A 65 10.60 -0.06 -5.82
C LYS A 65 11.44 -0.74 -4.75
N GLU A 66 10.83 -1.05 -3.59
CA GLU A 66 11.47 -1.82 -2.51
C GLU A 66 11.52 -3.34 -2.79
N GLY A 67 11.12 -3.78 -3.97
CA GLY A 67 11.25 -5.17 -4.42
C GLY A 67 10.03 -6.06 -4.17
N ILE A 68 8.94 -5.52 -3.65
CA ILE A 68 7.70 -6.28 -3.41
C ILE A 68 6.97 -6.55 -4.74
N SER A 69 6.55 -7.79 -4.95
CA SER A 69 5.95 -8.23 -6.21
C SER A 69 4.58 -7.58 -6.47
N LYS A 70 4.39 -7.09 -7.70
CA LYS A 70 3.11 -6.59 -8.23
C LYS A 70 1.96 -7.58 -8.01
N LYS A 71 2.22 -8.88 -8.08
CA LYS A 71 1.21 -9.93 -7.92
C LYS A 71 0.48 -9.85 -6.59
N TYR A 72 1.17 -9.45 -5.52
CA TYR A 72 0.58 -9.33 -4.19
C TYR A 72 -0.10 -8.00 -3.95
N LEU A 73 0.43 -6.94 -4.55
CA LEU A 73 -0.11 -5.59 -4.39
C LEU A 73 -1.34 -5.33 -5.24
N HIS A 74 -1.46 -6.00 -6.38
CA HIS A 74 -2.54 -5.78 -7.33
C HIS A 74 -3.95 -6.05 -6.74
N PRO A 75 -4.21 -7.15 -6.00
CA PRO A 75 -5.48 -7.34 -5.32
C PRO A 75 -5.78 -6.25 -4.30
N ILE A 76 -4.79 -5.87 -3.48
CA ILE A 76 -4.94 -4.82 -2.45
C ILE A 76 -5.27 -3.47 -3.09
N TYR A 77 -4.57 -3.13 -4.18
CA TYR A 77 -4.85 -1.94 -4.96
C TYR A 77 -6.29 -1.90 -5.47
N ASN A 78 -6.76 -3.01 -6.05
CA ASN A 78 -8.11 -3.12 -6.57
C ASN A 78 -9.16 -3.04 -5.47
N ASP A 79 -8.91 -3.64 -4.31
CA ASP A 79 -9.82 -3.57 -3.17
C ASP A 79 -9.97 -2.14 -2.66
N PHE A 80 -8.88 -1.41 -2.47
CA PHE A 80 -8.95 0.02 -2.11
C PHE A 80 -9.66 0.84 -3.17
N TYR A 81 -9.36 0.62 -4.45
CA TYR A 81 -10.05 1.31 -5.55
C TYR A 81 -11.56 1.11 -5.48
N ASN A 82 -12.03 -0.12 -5.30
CA ASN A 82 -13.45 -0.45 -5.21
C ASN A 82 -14.10 0.20 -3.97
N ILE A 83 -13.43 0.19 -2.82
CA ILE A 83 -13.93 0.82 -1.60
C ILE A 83 -14.05 2.34 -1.79
N ILE A 84 -13.05 2.98 -2.39
CA ILE A 84 -13.07 4.43 -2.70
C ILE A 84 -14.27 4.76 -3.57
N GLN A 85 -14.50 4.00 -4.64
CA GLN A 85 -15.61 4.24 -5.56
C GLN A 85 -16.98 4.15 -4.88
N ASN A 86 -17.13 3.22 -3.95
CA ASN A 86 -18.39 2.94 -3.26
C ASN A 86 -18.59 3.73 -1.95
N THR A 87 -17.70 4.67 -1.62
CA THR A 87 -17.78 5.48 -0.40
C THR A 87 -18.17 6.93 -0.75
N ASP A 88 -19.30 7.42 -0.24
CA ASP A 88 -19.86 8.72 -0.62
C ASP A 88 -19.84 9.79 0.49
N LYS A 89 -19.23 9.47 1.65
CA LYS A 89 -19.11 10.40 2.78
C LYS A 89 -17.66 10.80 3.00
N LEU A 90 -17.40 12.10 3.12
CA LEU A 90 -16.05 12.62 3.38
C LEU A 90 -15.39 11.96 4.59
N LYS A 91 -16.10 11.86 5.70
CA LYS A 91 -15.57 11.25 6.94
C LYS A 91 -15.12 9.80 6.74
N ASP A 92 -15.85 9.02 5.93
CA ASP A 92 -15.51 7.62 5.66
C ASP A 92 -14.35 7.53 4.67
N LEU A 93 -14.26 8.43 3.69
CA LEU A 93 -13.09 8.54 2.80
C LEU A 93 -11.82 8.96 3.56
N GLN A 94 -11.93 9.85 4.55
CA GLN A 94 -10.81 10.23 5.42
C GLN A 94 -10.32 9.06 6.26
N LYS A 95 -11.22 8.27 6.85
CA LYS A 95 -10.85 7.02 7.55
C LYS A 95 -10.19 6.01 6.61
N LEU A 96 -10.72 5.88 5.40
CA LEU A 96 -10.16 4.99 4.39
C LEU A 96 -8.73 5.40 4.01
N GLU A 97 -8.45 6.70 3.89
CA GLU A 97 -7.10 7.21 3.62
C GLU A 97 -6.11 6.82 4.71
N ILE A 98 -6.49 6.96 5.98
CA ILE A 98 -5.66 6.54 7.11
C ILE A 98 -5.40 5.03 7.04
N ASN A 99 -6.44 4.22 6.81
CA ASN A 99 -6.30 2.77 6.73
C ASN A 99 -5.42 2.35 5.55
N MET A 100 -5.56 3.00 4.41
CA MET A 100 -4.74 2.77 3.23
C MET A 100 -3.27 3.10 3.50
N ALA A 101 -2.99 4.26 4.10
CA ALA A 101 -1.64 4.65 4.48
C ALA A 101 -1.02 3.65 5.48
N ILE A 102 -1.75 3.25 6.52
CA ILE A 102 -1.29 2.25 7.49
C ILE A 102 -0.98 0.93 6.80
N CYS A 103 -1.89 0.42 5.96
CA CYS A 103 -1.72 -0.83 5.25
C CYS A 103 -0.45 -0.84 4.40
N TYR A 104 -0.25 0.17 3.57
CA TYR A 104 0.91 0.24 2.69
C TYR A 104 2.22 0.53 3.42
N LEU A 105 2.22 1.40 4.41
CA LEU A 105 3.41 1.68 5.21
C LEU A 105 3.82 0.48 6.05
N ASP A 106 2.87 -0.31 6.53
CA ASP A 106 3.18 -1.56 7.23
C ASP A 106 3.89 -2.57 6.33
N PHE A 107 3.57 -2.63 5.04
CA PHE A 107 4.36 -3.42 4.07
C PHE A 107 5.81 -2.94 3.97
N LEU A 108 6.05 -1.63 4.06
CA LEU A 108 7.40 -1.07 4.00
C LEU A 108 8.18 -1.24 5.32
N ILE A 109 7.50 -1.24 6.46
CA ILE A 109 8.11 -1.22 7.79
C ILE A 109 8.31 -2.62 8.35
N LYS A 110 7.30 -3.49 8.23
CA LYS A 110 7.35 -4.86 8.74
C LYS A 110 8.20 -5.70 7.80
N ASP A 111 9.51 -5.59 7.95
CA ASP A 111 10.55 -6.49 7.45
C ASP A 111 10.07 -7.61 6.50
N VAL A 112 9.47 -7.24 5.41
CA VAL A 112 9.66 -8.05 4.22
C VAL A 112 11.10 -7.78 3.87
N GLN A 113 12.01 -8.59 4.41
CA GLN A 113 13.43 -8.46 4.15
C GLN A 113 13.58 -8.38 2.64
N VAL A 114 13.87 -7.17 2.15
CA VAL A 114 14.21 -6.96 0.75
C VAL A 114 15.53 -7.69 0.56
N THR A 115 15.43 -8.97 0.22
CA THR A 115 16.60 -9.73 -0.15
C THR A 115 16.85 -9.46 -1.63
N GLU A 116 18.11 -9.40 -2.04
CA GLU A 116 18.48 -9.27 -3.45
C GLU A 116 17.94 -10.45 -4.29
N ASN A 117 17.53 -11.53 -3.64
CA ASN A 117 16.92 -12.67 -4.29
C ASN A 117 15.41 -12.51 -4.44
N PHE A 118 14.97 -12.17 -5.65
CA PHE A 118 13.57 -11.99 -6.01
C PHE A 118 12.66 -13.19 -5.67
N ILE A 119 13.17 -14.42 -5.77
CA ILE A 119 12.41 -15.64 -5.46
C ILE A 119 12.21 -15.76 -3.95
N LEU A 120 13.24 -15.47 -3.16
CA LEU A 120 13.17 -15.49 -1.70
C LEU A 120 12.15 -14.46 -1.20
N ASN A 121 12.13 -13.26 -1.79
CA ASN A 121 11.13 -12.25 -1.48
C ASN A 121 9.71 -12.72 -1.76
N LYS A 122 9.49 -13.40 -2.89
CA LYS A 122 8.20 -14.00 -3.21
C LYS A 122 7.77 -15.06 -2.19
N ILE A 123 8.69 -15.92 -1.75
CA ILE A 123 8.43 -16.95 -0.75
C ILE A 123 8.04 -16.31 0.58
N LEU A 124 8.81 -15.33 1.03
CA LEU A 124 8.54 -14.60 2.28
C LEU A 124 7.17 -13.91 2.26
N GLN A 125 6.77 -13.37 1.12
CA GLN A 125 5.43 -12.77 0.96
C GLN A 125 4.31 -13.80 1.07
N VAL A 126 4.45 -14.96 0.42
CA VAL A 126 3.46 -16.04 0.52
C VAL A 126 3.32 -16.49 1.98
N ILE A 127 4.43 -16.64 2.69
CA ILE A 127 4.44 -16.99 4.11
C ILE A 127 3.74 -15.90 4.93
N HIS A 128 4.05 -14.63 4.68
CA HIS A 128 3.52 -13.50 5.45
C HIS A 128 2.01 -13.31 5.27
N VAL A 129 1.51 -13.41 4.04
CA VAL A 129 0.07 -13.31 3.73
C VAL A 129 -0.73 -14.48 4.29
N SER A 130 -0.09 -15.62 4.48
CA SER A 130 -0.74 -16.87 4.89
C SER A 130 -0.37 -17.30 6.32
N ILE A 131 0.21 -16.39 7.13
CA ILE A 131 0.71 -16.68 8.47
C ILE A 131 -0.37 -17.23 9.42
N GLU A 132 -1.63 -16.90 9.16
CA GLU A 132 -2.78 -17.38 9.92
C GLU A 132 -3.30 -18.75 9.42
N ASN A 133 -2.80 -19.24 8.30
CA ASN A 133 -3.20 -20.51 7.69
C ASN A 133 -2.03 -21.50 7.73
N HIS A 134 -2.31 -22.78 7.96
CA HIS A 134 -1.31 -23.83 7.81
C HIS A 134 -0.87 -23.92 6.35
N ILE A 135 0.32 -23.42 6.04
CA ILE A 135 0.95 -23.52 4.71
C ILE A 135 1.99 -24.61 4.69
N HIS A 136 1.91 -25.48 3.68
CA HIS A 136 2.93 -26.45 3.39
C HIS A 136 3.96 -25.89 2.39
N ALA A 137 5.22 -26.36 2.49
CA ALA A 137 6.30 -25.98 1.57
C ALA A 137 5.94 -26.20 0.09
N LYS A 138 5.12 -27.21 -0.18
CA LYS A 138 4.57 -27.50 -1.52
C LYS A 138 3.68 -26.38 -2.05
N ASP A 139 2.85 -25.80 -1.19
CA ASP A 139 1.93 -24.71 -1.58
C ASP A 139 2.71 -23.42 -1.86
N ILE A 140 3.75 -23.16 -1.07
CA ILE A 140 4.67 -22.04 -1.28
C ILE A 140 5.40 -22.19 -2.62
N ALA A 141 6.01 -23.36 -2.86
CA ALA A 141 6.74 -23.64 -4.08
C ALA A 141 5.85 -23.48 -5.32
N LYS A 142 4.60 -23.98 -5.26
CA LYS A 142 3.61 -23.83 -6.31
C LYS A 142 3.21 -22.35 -6.54
N ALA A 143 3.00 -21.59 -5.47
CA ALA A 143 2.61 -20.17 -5.55
C ALA A 143 3.68 -19.30 -6.22
N VAL A 144 4.97 -19.61 -6.04
CA VAL A 144 6.10 -18.90 -6.64
C VAL A 144 6.65 -19.57 -7.90
N ASN A 145 6.03 -20.69 -8.33
CA ASN A 145 6.38 -21.42 -9.54
C ASN A 145 7.80 -21.98 -9.56
N ILE A 146 8.22 -22.61 -8.47
CA ILE A 146 9.53 -23.28 -8.31
C ILE A 146 9.33 -24.71 -7.79
N SER A 147 10.39 -25.52 -7.82
CA SER A 147 10.38 -26.85 -7.19
C SER A 147 10.52 -26.75 -5.66
N GLU A 148 9.94 -27.72 -4.93
CA GLU A 148 10.11 -27.81 -3.47
C GLU A 148 11.58 -27.88 -3.06
N GLY A 149 12.38 -28.67 -3.77
CA GLY A 149 13.82 -28.82 -3.49
C GLY A 149 14.56 -27.49 -3.62
N TYR A 150 14.23 -26.68 -4.61
CA TYR A 150 14.82 -25.35 -4.79
C TYR A 150 14.39 -24.40 -3.69
N ALA A 151 13.10 -24.42 -3.30
CA ALA A 151 12.62 -23.64 -2.18
C ALA A 151 13.36 -23.95 -0.89
N PHE A 152 13.55 -25.23 -0.56
CA PHE A 152 14.32 -25.64 0.62
C PHE A 152 15.79 -25.18 0.59
N ASN A 153 16.43 -25.18 -0.58
CA ASN A 153 17.82 -24.76 -0.70
C ASN A 153 18.03 -23.27 -0.52
N LEU A 154 17.01 -22.45 -0.75
CA LEU A 154 17.07 -21.00 -0.57
C LEU A 154 17.07 -20.59 0.91
N PHE A 155 16.64 -21.48 1.83
CA PHE A 155 16.58 -21.21 3.27
C PHE A 155 17.72 -21.88 4.06
N LYS A 156 18.67 -22.51 3.39
CA LYS A 156 19.89 -23.04 4.00
C LYS A 156 20.99 -22.00 4.04
#